data_db43887f0c23c6921093b167128eba9b
#
_entry.id   db43887f0c23c6921093b167128eba9b
#
_cell.length_a   1.000
_cell.length_b   1.000
_cell.length_c   1.000
_cell.angle_alpha   90.00
_cell.angle_beta   90.00
_cell.angle_gamma   90.00
#
_symmetry.space_group_name_H-M   'P 1'
#
loop_
_entity.id
_entity.type
_entity.pdbx_description
1 polymer ?
#
loop_
_entity_poly.entity_id
_entity_poly.type
_entity_poly.pdbx_seq_one_letter_code
_entity_poly.pdbx_strand_id
1 'polypeptide(L)'
;MDLTEAEDIKRWQEYTEELYKKDLYDPDNHTGAITHLEPDILECEVRWALGSITMNKTNGGAGIPVELFQILKDDSVKVLHSICQQIWKAQQWPQDWKRSVFITIPQKGNARVCSNYHTVILISHTSKVMLKILQVRLQQYVNRELPDVQAGFRKGRGTRDQIGNICWIIEKE
;
A
#
# COMPACT_ATOMS: atom_id res chain seq x y z
N MET A 1 13.01 17.21 30.51
CA MET A 1 13.33 18.13 29.44
C MET A 1 12.17 18.10 28.47
N ASP A 2 11.40 19.16 28.42
CA ASP A 2 10.35 19.27 27.42
C ASP A 2 11.04 19.65 26.11
N LEU A 3 10.99 18.73 25.14
CA LEU A 3 11.47 19.00 23.80
C LEU A 3 10.55 20.06 23.18
N THR A 4 11.10 20.98 22.42
CA THR A 4 10.28 21.91 21.65
C THR A 4 9.54 21.13 20.56
N GLU A 5 8.39 21.61 20.12
CA GLU A 5 7.59 20.97 19.05
C GLU A 5 8.43 20.69 17.79
N ALA A 6 9.39 21.57 17.47
CA ALA A 6 10.30 21.40 16.35
C ALA A 6 11.30 20.24 16.55
N GLU A 7 11.80 20.02 17.77
CA GLU A 7 12.71 18.92 18.10
C GLU A 7 11.98 17.57 18.06
N ASP A 8 10.71 17.54 18.49
CA ASP A 8 9.86 16.34 18.38
C ASP A 8 9.60 15.97 16.92
N ILE A 9 9.27 16.95 16.07
CA ILE A 9 9.07 16.73 14.63
C ILE A 9 10.33 16.19 13.98
N LYS A 10 11.49 16.77 14.27
CA LYS A 10 12.77 16.32 13.73
C LYS A 10 13.10 14.89 14.15
N ARG A 11 12.91 14.55 15.42
CA ARG A 11 13.12 13.18 15.93
C ARG A 11 12.22 12.16 15.24
N TRP A 12 10.94 12.51 14.99
CA TRP A 12 10.02 11.66 14.25
C TRP A 12 10.43 11.49 12.80
N GLN A 13 10.89 12.55 12.17
CA GLN A 13 11.40 12.50 10.80
C GLN A 13 12.61 11.56 10.69
N GLU A 14 13.60 11.75 11.54
CA GLU A 14 14.81 10.90 11.58
C GLU A 14 14.44 9.42 11.82
N TYR A 15 13.54 9.13 12.76
CA TYR A 15 13.08 7.77 13.04
C TYR A 15 12.36 7.14 11.85
N THR A 16 11.48 7.86 11.20
CA THR A 16 10.76 7.34 10.02
C THR A 16 11.69 7.16 8.82
N GLU A 17 12.61 8.07 8.59
CA GLU A 17 13.63 7.92 7.54
C GLU A 17 14.51 6.70 7.78
N GLU A 18 14.97 6.46 9.00
CA GLU A 18 15.77 5.29 9.35
C GLU A 18 14.97 3.99 9.18
N LEU A 19 13.71 3.97 9.62
CA LEU A 19 12.83 2.81 9.55
C LEU A 19 12.58 2.35 8.10
N TYR A 20 12.37 3.31 7.20
CA TYR A 20 12.03 3.02 5.80
C TYR A 20 13.22 3.07 4.84
N LYS A 21 14.38 3.57 5.27
CA LYS A 21 15.60 3.67 4.43
C LYS A 21 16.25 2.32 4.15
N LYS A 22 16.05 1.34 5.02
CA LYS A 22 16.63 -0.01 4.87
C LYS A 22 16.07 -0.81 3.70
N ASP A 23 14.87 -0.47 3.23
CA ASP A 23 14.14 -1.22 2.21
C ASP A 23 14.07 -0.50 0.86
N LEU A 24 14.82 0.59 0.68
CA LEU A 24 14.96 1.22 -0.62
C LEU A 24 15.84 0.33 -1.51
N TYR A 25 15.20 -0.69 -2.04
CA TYR A 25 15.67 -1.44 -3.19
C TYR A 25 15.91 -0.45 -4.33
N ASP A 26 17.13 -0.43 -4.86
CA ASP A 26 17.50 0.45 -5.97
C ASP A 26 16.69 0.04 -7.22
N PRO A 27 15.69 0.82 -7.65
CA PRO A 27 14.85 0.48 -8.79
C PRO A 27 15.62 0.51 -10.11
N ASP A 28 16.81 1.11 -10.15
CA ASP A 28 17.60 1.28 -11.38
C ASP A 28 18.40 0.00 -11.73
N ASN A 29 18.42 -1.01 -10.88
CA ASN A 29 19.13 -2.26 -11.14
C ASN A 29 18.28 -3.34 -11.84
N HIS A 30 17.04 -3.04 -12.19
CA HIS A 30 16.20 -3.91 -13.03
C HIS A 30 16.25 -3.49 -14.50
N THR A 31 17.33 -3.82 -15.18
CA THR A 31 17.37 -3.91 -16.65
C THR A 31 16.62 -5.14 -17.20
N GLY A 32 15.64 -5.62 -16.49
CA GLY A 32 14.68 -6.58 -17.02
C GLY A 32 13.80 -5.88 -18.04
N ALA A 33 13.95 -6.23 -19.32
CA ALA A 33 13.03 -5.82 -20.35
C ALA A 33 11.60 -6.06 -19.86
N ILE A 34 10.89 -4.99 -19.53
CA ILE A 34 9.46 -5.05 -19.28
C ILE A 34 8.87 -5.39 -20.64
N THR A 35 8.67 -6.67 -20.86
CA THR A 35 7.97 -7.13 -22.05
C THR A 35 6.55 -6.57 -21.96
N HIS A 36 6.08 -5.96 -23.03
CA HIS A 36 4.74 -5.39 -23.23
C HIS A 36 3.63 -6.48 -23.18
N LEU A 37 3.71 -7.39 -22.22
CA LEU A 37 2.82 -8.56 -22.09
C LEU A 37 1.59 -8.30 -21.23
N GLU A 38 1.60 -7.21 -20.47
CA GLU A 38 0.46 -6.87 -19.63
C GLU A 38 -0.54 -5.98 -20.39
N PRO A 39 -1.82 -6.37 -20.44
CA PRO A 39 -2.83 -5.59 -21.14
C PRO A 39 -3.05 -4.22 -20.52
N ASP A 40 -3.52 -3.29 -21.33
CA ASP A 40 -3.95 -1.96 -20.89
C ASP A 40 -4.95 -2.08 -19.73
N ILE A 41 -5.00 -1.06 -18.89
CA ILE A 41 -5.97 -0.99 -17.80
C ILE A 41 -7.37 -0.80 -18.38
N LEU A 42 -8.31 -1.63 -17.94
CA LEU A 42 -9.69 -1.61 -18.41
C LEU A 42 -10.59 -0.75 -17.51
N GLU A 43 -11.61 -0.15 -18.09
CA GLU A 43 -12.59 0.63 -17.33
C GLU A 43 -13.30 -0.18 -16.24
N CYS A 44 -13.57 -1.46 -16.51
CA CYS A 44 -14.19 -2.36 -15.54
C CYS A 44 -13.30 -2.61 -14.32
N GLU A 45 -11.96 -2.65 -14.48
CA GLU A 45 -11.01 -2.76 -13.37
C GLU A 45 -11.06 -1.52 -12.47
N VAL A 46 -11.10 -0.32 -13.09
CA VAL A 46 -11.21 0.94 -12.36
C VAL A 46 -12.53 1.02 -11.59
N ARG A 47 -13.64 0.63 -12.23
CA ARG A 47 -14.98 0.58 -11.62
C ARG A 47 -15.00 -0.37 -10.42
N TRP A 48 -14.44 -1.55 -10.58
CA TRP A 48 -14.33 -2.54 -9.50
C TRP A 48 -13.45 -2.03 -8.37
N ALA A 49 -12.27 -1.49 -8.69
CA ALA A 49 -11.34 -0.97 -7.70
C ALA A 49 -11.96 0.18 -6.89
N LEU A 50 -12.62 1.11 -7.56
CA LEU A 50 -13.33 2.22 -6.93
C LEU A 50 -14.44 1.72 -5.98
N GLY A 51 -15.23 0.75 -6.40
CA GLY A 51 -16.28 0.12 -5.58
C GLY A 51 -15.72 -0.66 -4.38
N SER A 52 -14.47 -1.11 -4.44
CA SER A 52 -13.80 -1.83 -3.35
C SER A 52 -13.21 -0.92 -2.26
N ILE A 53 -13.12 0.39 -2.50
CA ILE A 53 -12.60 1.35 -1.53
C ILE A 53 -13.68 1.63 -0.48
N THR A 54 -13.33 1.43 0.78
CA THR A 54 -14.23 1.66 1.91
C THR A 54 -14.48 3.16 2.08
N MET A 55 -15.75 3.53 2.23
CA MET A 55 -16.18 4.88 2.57
C MET A 55 -15.77 5.31 3.97
N ASN A 56 -15.90 6.60 4.28
CA ASN A 56 -15.64 7.18 5.59
C ASN A 56 -14.21 6.91 6.11
N LYS A 57 -13.25 6.75 5.20
CA LYS A 57 -11.83 6.66 5.52
C LYS A 57 -11.15 8.01 5.31
N THR A 58 -10.30 8.36 6.25
CA THR A 58 -9.48 9.57 6.16
C THR A 58 -8.66 9.57 4.89
N ASN A 59 -8.71 10.69 4.18
CA ASN A 59 -7.93 10.91 2.96
C ASN A 59 -6.48 11.23 3.31
N GLY A 60 -5.54 10.64 2.61
CA GLY A 60 -4.12 10.99 2.73
C GLY A 60 -3.80 12.23 1.91
N GLY A 61 -3.48 13.35 2.57
CA GLY A 61 -3.14 14.60 1.91
C GLY A 61 -4.36 15.33 1.31
N ALA A 62 -4.11 16.25 0.37
CA ALA A 62 -5.14 17.06 -0.32
C ALA A 62 -5.92 16.27 -1.39
N GLY A 63 -6.24 15.01 -1.10
CA GLY A 63 -6.92 14.15 -2.06
C GLY A 63 -8.43 14.36 -2.11
N ILE A 64 -9.03 13.93 -3.21
CA ILE A 64 -10.48 13.97 -3.43
C ILE A 64 -11.15 12.93 -2.53
N PRO A 65 -12.21 13.29 -1.77
CA PRO A 65 -12.97 12.34 -0.98
C PRO A 65 -13.59 11.25 -1.85
N VAL A 66 -13.64 10.01 -1.34
CA VAL A 66 -14.19 8.87 -2.09
C VAL A 66 -15.67 9.07 -2.41
N GLU A 67 -16.39 9.78 -1.57
CA GLU A 67 -17.81 10.12 -1.72
C GLU A 67 -18.08 10.92 -2.99
N LEU A 68 -17.14 11.79 -3.40
CA LEU A 68 -17.26 12.57 -4.62
C LEU A 68 -17.25 11.65 -5.87
N PHE A 69 -16.44 10.61 -5.86
CA PHE A 69 -16.42 9.63 -6.96
C PHE A 69 -17.73 8.87 -7.10
N GLN A 70 -18.45 8.67 -5.99
CA GLN A 70 -19.76 8.01 -6.01
C GLN A 70 -20.85 8.93 -6.53
N ILE A 71 -20.78 10.24 -6.24
CA ILE A 71 -21.71 11.23 -6.78
C ILE A 71 -21.55 11.35 -8.30
N LEU A 72 -20.32 11.36 -8.79
CA LEU A 72 -19.98 11.50 -10.22
C LEU A 72 -20.14 10.19 -11.02
N LYS A 73 -20.31 9.05 -10.34
CA LYS A 73 -20.56 7.72 -10.96
C LYS A 73 -19.67 7.44 -12.18
N ASP A 74 -20.29 7.28 -13.36
CA ASP A 74 -19.61 6.88 -14.58
C ASP A 74 -18.58 7.91 -15.09
N ASP A 75 -18.81 9.18 -14.87
CA ASP A 75 -17.86 10.22 -15.29
C ASP A 75 -16.57 10.17 -14.47
N SER A 76 -16.66 9.89 -13.17
CA SER A 76 -15.48 9.68 -12.34
C SER A 76 -14.66 8.47 -12.77
N VAL A 77 -15.33 7.38 -13.16
CA VAL A 77 -14.68 6.17 -13.68
C VAL A 77 -13.92 6.46 -14.96
N LYS A 78 -14.51 7.19 -15.91
CA LYS A 78 -13.86 7.56 -17.18
C LYS A 78 -12.61 8.42 -16.95
N VAL A 79 -12.71 9.41 -16.08
CA VAL A 79 -11.56 10.28 -15.73
C VAL A 79 -10.45 9.47 -15.08
N LEU A 80 -10.77 8.66 -14.06
CA LEU A 80 -9.79 7.81 -13.38
C LEU A 80 -9.18 6.77 -14.33
N HIS A 81 -9.97 6.20 -15.23
CA HIS A 81 -9.49 5.26 -16.24
C HIS A 81 -8.45 5.94 -17.15
N SER A 82 -8.74 7.14 -17.66
CA SER A 82 -7.80 7.91 -18.47
C SER A 82 -6.48 8.18 -17.72
N ILE A 83 -6.56 8.57 -16.45
CA ILE A 83 -5.37 8.81 -15.61
C ILE A 83 -4.59 7.51 -15.39
N CYS A 84 -5.26 6.43 -15.02
CA CYS A 84 -4.62 5.12 -14.81
C CYS A 84 -3.94 4.60 -16.08
N GLN A 85 -4.56 4.78 -17.25
CA GLN A 85 -3.93 4.43 -18.54
C GLN A 85 -2.70 5.26 -18.84
N GLN A 86 -2.73 6.57 -18.56
CA GLN A 86 -1.56 7.43 -18.75
C GLN A 86 -0.41 7.01 -17.83
N ILE A 87 -0.69 6.71 -16.56
CA ILE A 87 0.31 6.22 -15.62
C ILE A 87 0.88 4.89 -16.10
N TRP A 88 0.02 3.98 -16.57
CA TRP A 88 0.41 2.66 -17.07
C TRP A 88 1.35 2.75 -18.28
N LYS A 89 1.01 3.59 -19.25
CA LYS A 89 1.81 3.80 -20.47
C LYS A 89 3.12 4.57 -20.21
N ALA A 90 3.05 5.60 -19.37
CA ALA A 90 4.22 6.41 -19.04
C ALA A 90 5.14 5.76 -18.00
N GLN A 91 4.66 4.74 -17.27
CA GLN A 91 5.34 4.11 -16.13
C GLN A 91 5.79 5.14 -15.08
N GLN A 92 5.10 6.27 -14.99
CA GLN A 92 5.39 7.35 -14.06
C GLN A 92 4.17 7.71 -13.23
N TRP A 93 4.37 7.71 -11.92
CA TRP A 93 3.35 8.13 -10.97
C TRP A 93 3.31 9.66 -10.85
N PRO A 94 2.11 10.27 -10.78
CA PRO A 94 1.98 11.68 -10.43
C PRO A 94 2.63 11.98 -9.09
N GLN A 95 3.27 13.15 -8.97
CA GLN A 95 3.97 13.52 -7.73
C GLN A 95 3.05 13.53 -6.51
N ASP A 96 1.80 13.97 -6.67
CA ASP A 96 0.82 13.99 -5.57
C ASP A 96 0.40 12.59 -5.13
N TRP A 97 0.50 11.58 -6.00
CA TRP A 97 0.20 10.20 -5.66
C TRP A 97 1.36 9.49 -4.94
N LYS A 98 2.56 10.04 -5.05
CA LYS A 98 3.76 9.57 -4.32
C LYS A 98 3.80 10.09 -2.89
N ARG A 99 2.99 11.11 -2.56
CA ARG A 99 2.94 11.70 -1.23
C ARG A 99 2.06 10.85 -0.32
N SER A 100 2.54 10.61 0.88
CA SER A 100 1.80 9.95 1.95
C SER A 100 1.86 10.77 3.23
N VAL A 101 0.81 10.65 4.04
CA VAL A 101 0.75 11.27 5.36
C VAL A 101 0.97 10.19 6.40
N PHE A 102 1.95 10.38 7.26
CA PHE A 102 2.25 9.48 8.36
C PHE A 102 1.49 9.92 9.61
N ILE A 103 0.72 9.00 10.20
CA ILE A 103 0.04 9.20 11.47
C ILE A 103 0.59 8.21 12.47
N THR A 104 1.15 8.72 13.55
CA THR A 104 1.68 7.91 14.63
C THR A 104 0.60 7.65 15.67
N ILE A 105 0.33 6.38 15.97
CA ILE A 105 -0.66 5.94 16.95
C ILE A 105 0.09 5.38 18.16
N PRO A 106 -0.09 5.94 19.37
CA PRO A 106 0.58 5.44 20.55
C PRO A 106 0.13 4.03 20.90
N GLN A 107 1.09 3.17 21.22
CA GLN A 107 0.88 1.86 21.80
C GLN A 107 1.11 1.91 23.33
N LYS A 108 1.03 0.74 23.97
CA LYS A 108 1.34 0.63 25.41
C LYS A 108 2.83 0.92 25.63
N GLY A 109 3.12 1.82 26.55
CA GLY A 109 4.49 2.14 26.96
C GLY A 109 4.74 3.64 27.14
N ASN A 110 6.00 4.03 27.18
CA ASN A 110 6.39 5.43 27.36
C ASN A 110 6.17 6.22 26.07
N ALA A 111 5.30 7.24 26.12
CA ALA A 111 4.97 8.11 24.98
C ALA A 111 6.17 8.91 24.44
N ARG A 112 7.30 8.94 25.14
CA ARG A 112 8.52 9.64 24.68
C ARG A 112 9.40 8.76 23.78
N VAL A 113 9.06 7.49 23.60
CA VAL A 113 9.86 6.53 22.83
C VAL A 113 9.15 6.24 21.51
N CYS A 114 9.76 6.61 20.37
CA CYS A 114 9.17 6.48 19.06
C CYS A 114 8.80 5.02 18.70
N SER A 115 9.59 4.03 19.15
CA SER A 115 9.29 2.61 18.93
C SER A 115 8.00 2.13 19.62
N ASN A 116 7.44 2.91 20.55
CA ASN A 116 6.15 2.62 21.19
C ASN A 116 4.95 3.14 20.40
N TYR A 117 5.18 3.56 19.16
CA TYR A 117 4.11 3.99 18.27
C TYR A 117 3.98 3.07 17.06
N HIS A 118 2.76 2.90 16.61
CA HIS A 118 2.48 2.28 15.32
C HIS A 118 2.22 3.36 14.28
N THR A 119 2.96 3.33 13.19
CA THR A 119 2.79 4.31 12.12
C THR A 119 1.76 3.82 11.10
N VAL A 120 0.73 4.60 10.88
CA VAL A 120 -0.26 4.38 9.81
C VAL A 120 0.05 5.34 8.68
N ILE A 121 0.14 4.80 7.47
CA ILE A 121 0.41 5.58 6.26
C ILE A 121 -0.90 5.81 5.52
N LEU A 122 -1.25 7.08 5.33
CA LEU A 122 -2.40 7.48 4.55
C LEU A 122 -1.96 7.94 3.15
N ILE A 123 -2.56 7.35 2.14
CA ILE A 123 -2.37 7.70 0.74
C ILE A 123 -3.69 8.17 0.13
N SER A 124 -3.64 8.90 -0.99
CA SER A 124 -4.82 9.39 -1.67
C SER A 124 -5.76 8.26 -2.14
N HIS A 125 -7.05 8.50 -2.21
CA HIS A 125 -8.00 7.50 -2.70
C HIS A 125 -7.80 7.18 -4.17
N THR A 126 -7.36 8.15 -4.97
CA THR A 126 -7.03 7.95 -6.39
C THR A 126 -5.85 7.00 -6.57
N SER A 127 -4.77 7.16 -5.79
CA SER A 127 -3.65 6.22 -5.83
C SER A 127 -4.04 4.82 -5.36
N LYS A 128 -4.96 4.71 -4.37
CA LYS A 128 -5.49 3.41 -3.93
C LYS A 128 -6.22 2.66 -5.05
N VAL A 129 -6.92 3.35 -5.95
CA VAL A 129 -7.57 2.71 -7.12
C VAL A 129 -6.53 1.99 -7.96
N MET A 130 -5.47 2.69 -8.37
CA MET A 130 -4.40 2.10 -9.17
C MET A 130 -3.70 0.95 -8.44
N LEU A 131 -3.34 1.14 -7.17
CA LEU A 131 -2.72 0.09 -6.35
C LEU A 131 -3.61 -1.15 -6.21
N LYS A 132 -4.93 -0.97 -6.16
CA LYS A 132 -5.88 -2.08 -6.08
C LYS A 132 -5.92 -2.89 -7.37
N ILE A 133 -5.87 -2.23 -8.52
CA ILE A 133 -5.77 -2.88 -9.82
C ILE A 133 -4.47 -3.69 -9.90
N LEU A 134 -3.33 -3.07 -9.56
CA LEU A 134 -2.04 -3.73 -9.54
C LEU A 134 -2.02 -4.92 -8.58
N GLN A 135 -2.60 -4.78 -7.39
CA GLN A 135 -2.70 -5.86 -6.41
C GLN A 135 -3.40 -7.09 -7.00
N VAL A 136 -4.52 -6.90 -7.71
CA VAL A 136 -5.27 -8.03 -8.29
C VAL A 136 -4.49 -8.69 -9.42
N ARG A 137 -3.87 -7.91 -10.28
CA ARG A 137 -3.04 -8.43 -11.36
C ARG A 137 -1.86 -9.23 -10.82
N LEU A 138 -1.12 -8.66 -9.87
CA LEU A 138 0.01 -9.33 -9.23
C LEU A 138 -0.38 -10.57 -8.43
N GLN A 139 -1.57 -10.58 -7.81
CA GLN A 139 -2.02 -11.72 -7.01
C GLN A 139 -2.08 -13.02 -7.81
N GLN A 140 -2.36 -12.95 -9.11
CA GLN A 140 -2.39 -14.13 -9.98
C GLN A 140 -0.99 -14.73 -10.17
N TYR A 141 0.04 -13.90 -10.28
CA TYR A 141 1.43 -14.33 -10.39
C TYR A 141 1.97 -14.82 -9.04
N VAL A 142 1.78 -14.03 -8.01
CA VAL A 142 2.22 -14.34 -6.64
C VAL A 142 1.67 -15.70 -6.18
N ASN A 143 0.41 -15.99 -6.43
CA ASN A 143 -0.20 -17.27 -6.04
C ASN A 143 0.43 -18.49 -6.75
N ARG A 144 1.02 -18.30 -7.92
CA ARG A 144 1.72 -19.38 -8.65
C ARG A 144 3.16 -19.56 -8.20
N GLU A 145 3.84 -18.46 -7.89
CA GLU A 145 5.26 -18.45 -7.56
C GLU A 145 5.53 -18.72 -6.07
N LEU A 146 4.56 -18.43 -5.19
CA LEU A 146 4.74 -18.67 -3.77
C LEU A 146 4.67 -20.16 -3.44
N PRO A 147 5.68 -20.72 -2.75
CA PRO A 147 5.66 -22.09 -2.30
C PRO A 147 4.50 -22.35 -1.33
N ASP A 148 4.04 -23.59 -1.26
CA ASP A 148 2.88 -23.97 -0.43
C ASP A 148 3.09 -23.76 1.07
N VAL A 149 4.33 -23.72 1.52
CA VAL A 149 4.70 -23.43 2.92
C VAL A 149 4.53 -21.97 3.30
N GLN A 150 4.44 -21.05 2.31
CA GLN A 150 4.25 -19.62 2.57
C GLN A 150 2.80 -19.34 2.98
N ALA A 151 2.58 -18.87 4.21
CA ALA A 151 1.25 -18.48 4.68
C ALA A 151 1.02 -16.97 4.67
N GLY A 152 2.07 -16.16 4.81
CA GLY A 152 1.96 -14.71 4.79
C GLY A 152 1.43 -14.20 3.45
N PHE A 153 0.44 -13.28 3.51
CA PHE A 153 -0.18 -12.63 2.34
C PHE A 153 -0.91 -13.57 1.37
N ARG A 154 -1.15 -14.82 1.76
CA ARG A 154 -1.86 -15.83 0.95
C ARG A 154 -3.31 -15.94 1.39
N LYS A 155 -4.26 -15.86 0.45
CA LYS A 155 -5.69 -15.99 0.75
C LYS A 155 -5.98 -17.40 1.29
N GLY A 156 -6.72 -17.48 2.41
CA GLY A 156 -7.08 -18.75 3.04
C GLY A 156 -6.00 -19.36 3.91
N ARG A 157 -4.85 -18.71 4.07
CA ARG A 157 -3.80 -19.08 5.01
C ARG A 157 -3.70 -18.03 6.11
N GLY A 158 -3.49 -18.47 7.33
CA GLY A 158 -3.40 -17.58 8.48
C GLY A 158 -2.40 -18.03 9.53
N THR A 159 -2.32 -17.29 10.62
CA THR A 159 -1.42 -17.60 11.76
C THR A 159 -1.68 -18.99 12.33
N ARG A 160 -2.93 -19.47 12.29
CA ARG A 160 -3.31 -20.82 12.73
C ARG A 160 -2.58 -21.92 11.96
N ASP A 161 -2.49 -21.76 10.64
CA ASP A 161 -1.81 -22.75 9.77
C ASP A 161 -0.32 -22.79 10.09
N GLN A 162 0.29 -21.63 10.38
CA GLN A 162 1.70 -21.57 10.77
C GLN A 162 1.95 -22.20 12.14
N ILE A 163 1.08 -21.96 13.12
CA ILE A 163 1.16 -22.60 14.43
C ILE A 163 1.04 -24.12 14.26
N GLY A 164 0.08 -24.59 13.46
CA GLY A 164 -0.08 -26.01 13.17
C GLY A 164 1.17 -26.65 12.55
N ASN A 165 1.80 -25.94 11.60
CA ASN A 165 3.05 -26.41 10.99
C ASN A 165 4.20 -26.49 12.01
N ILE A 166 4.33 -25.51 12.89
CA ILE A 166 5.36 -25.52 13.95
C ILE A 166 5.11 -26.67 14.93
N CYS A 167 3.85 -26.84 15.41
CA CYS A 167 3.50 -27.96 16.29
C CYS A 167 3.83 -29.30 15.65
N TRP A 168 3.50 -29.47 14.35
CA TRP A 168 3.79 -30.71 13.65
C TRP A 168 5.29 -31.00 13.51
N ILE A 169 6.13 -29.96 13.34
CA ILE A 169 7.59 -30.13 13.30
C ILE A 169 8.11 -30.57 14.68
N ILE A 170 7.63 -29.94 15.75
CA ILE A 170 8.04 -30.24 17.13
C ILE A 170 7.64 -31.68 17.53
N GLU A 171 6.51 -32.18 17.06
CA GLU A 171 6.03 -33.53 17.38
C GLU A 171 6.80 -34.64 16.63
N LYS A 172 7.58 -34.26 15.59
CA LYS A 172 8.35 -35.23 14.79
C LYS A 172 9.82 -35.37 15.20
N GLU A 173 10.33 -34.47 16.04
CA GLU A 173 11.64 -34.61 16.68
C GLU A 173 11.56 -35.44 17.98
#